data_f8fba43aa5d288a0e5e52e8b7b0ccb81
#
_entry.id   f8fba43aa5d288a0e5e52e8b7b0ccb81
#
_cell.length_a   1.000
_cell.length_b   1.000
_cell.length_c   1.000
_cell.angle_alpha   90.00
_cell.angle_beta   90.00
_cell.angle_gamma   90.00
#
_symmetry.space_group_name_H-M   'P 1'
#
loop_
_entity.id
_entity.type
_entity.pdbx_description
1 polymer ?
#
loop_
_entity_poly.entity_id
_entity_poly.type
_entity_poly.pdbx_seq_one_letter_code
_entity_poly.pdbx_strand_id
1 'polypeptide(L)'
;KIVVFGLSVTSSWGNGHATTYRALLAALHRRKHRIVFFEKDEEWYASNRDLPNPDFCDVRLFNDWRAVRPSVLRELADCDVAMLGSFFPEGIRAGEEIIAANKPVKVFYDIDTPITLTVFAPAGLRT
;
A
#
# COMPACT_ATOMS: atom_id res chain seq x y z
N LYS A 1 5.04 3.17 14.26
CA LYS A 1 4.46 2.12 13.38
C LYS A 1 3.86 2.76 12.14
N ILE A 2 4.16 2.19 10.99
CA ILE A 2 3.72 2.65 9.67
C ILE A 2 2.88 1.55 9.03
N VAL A 3 1.68 1.88 8.59
CA VAL A 3 0.81 0.98 7.83
C VAL A 3 0.77 1.45 6.38
N VAL A 4 1.05 0.56 5.45
CA VAL A 4 1.10 0.87 4.01
C VAL A 4 0.10 0.00 3.26
N PHE A 5 -0.65 0.63 2.38
CA PHE A 5 -1.53 -0.04 1.41
C PHE A 5 -0.93 0.19 0.03
N GLY A 6 -0.33 -0.82 -0.54
CA GLY A 6 0.38 -0.69 -1.80
C GLY A 6 0.11 -1.81 -2.78
N LEU A 7 0.43 -1.56 -4.05
CA LEU A 7 0.13 -2.48 -5.14
C LEU A 7 0.82 -3.83 -4.95
N SER A 8 2.12 -3.82 -4.74
CA SER A 8 2.88 -5.03 -4.48
C SER A 8 4.25 -4.69 -3.91
N VAL A 9 4.69 -5.47 -2.94
CA VAL A 9 6.07 -5.50 -2.45
C VAL A 9 6.67 -6.91 -2.61
N THR A 10 5.80 -7.92 -2.71
CA THR A 10 6.24 -9.33 -2.79
C THR A 10 6.59 -9.77 -4.21
N SER A 11 6.11 -9.05 -5.23
CA SER A 11 6.36 -9.38 -6.63
C SER A 11 6.74 -8.15 -7.42
N SER A 12 7.84 -8.23 -8.16
CA SER A 12 8.27 -7.19 -9.11
C SER A 12 7.76 -7.44 -10.52
N TRP A 13 6.98 -8.51 -10.72
CA TRP A 13 6.51 -8.88 -12.03
C TRP A 13 5.56 -7.84 -12.62
N GLY A 14 5.91 -7.31 -13.79
CA GLY A 14 5.05 -6.40 -14.53
C GLY A 14 4.80 -5.05 -13.86
N ASN A 15 5.54 -4.69 -12.82
CA ASN A 15 5.35 -3.41 -12.14
C ASN A 15 6.67 -2.86 -11.56
N GLY A 16 6.77 -1.53 -11.52
CA GLY A 16 7.89 -0.83 -10.89
C GLY A 16 7.65 -0.49 -9.42
N HIS A 17 6.44 -0.69 -8.92
CA HIS A 17 6.07 -0.34 -7.55
C HIS A 17 6.87 -1.13 -6.50
N ALA A 18 7.08 -2.43 -6.76
CA ALA A 18 7.80 -3.29 -5.82
C ALA A 18 9.22 -2.78 -5.57
N THR A 19 9.95 -2.38 -6.62
CA THR A 19 11.29 -1.84 -6.49
C THR A 19 11.30 -0.59 -5.60
N THR A 20 10.35 0.32 -5.85
CA THR A 20 10.21 1.57 -5.07
C THR A 20 9.87 1.28 -3.62
N TYR A 21 8.87 0.42 -3.36
CA TYR A 21 8.49 0.06 -2.00
C TYR A 21 9.61 -0.65 -1.26
N ARG A 22 10.30 -1.58 -1.91
CA ARG A 22 11.40 -2.33 -1.28
C ARG A 22 12.50 -1.39 -0.80
N ALA A 23 12.89 -0.43 -1.62
CA ALA A 23 13.91 0.55 -1.27
C ALA A 23 13.46 1.44 -0.10
N LEU A 24 12.25 2.00 -0.19
CA LEU A 24 11.70 2.89 0.84
C LEU A 24 11.53 2.16 2.17
N LEU A 25 10.87 0.99 2.16
CA LEU A 25 10.57 0.28 3.39
C LEU A 25 11.82 -0.29 4.06
N ALA A 26 12.80 -0.75 3.27
CA ALA A 26 14.08 -1.18 3.83
C ALA A 26 14.80 -0.01 4.51
N ALA A 27 14.77 1.18 3.92
CA ALA A 27 15.37 2.37 4.52
C ALA A 27 14.66 2.75 5.84
N LEU A 28 13.33 2.70 5.86
CA LEU A 28 12.56 2.98 7.07
C LEU A 28 12.80 1.93 8.16
N HIS A 29 12.92 0.67 7.77
CA HIS A 29 13.24 -0.41 8.70
C HIS A 29 14.61 -0.22 9.36
N ARG A 30 15.61 0.20 8.58
CA ARG A 30 16.94 0.53 9.13
C ARG A 30 16.89 1.66 10.17
N ARG A 31 15.89 2.53 10.07
CA ARG A 31 15.63 3.61 11.05
C ARG A 31 14.74 3.16 12.21
N LYS A 32 14.53 1.84 12.36
CA LYS A 32 13.79 1.25 13.49
C LYS A 32 12.28 1.46 13.45
N HIS A 33 11.71 1.74 12.27
CA HIS A 33 10.27 1.79 12.11
C HIS A 33 9.70 0.38 11.89
N ARG A 34 8.59 0.09 12.53
CA ARG A 34 7.81 -1.12 12.31
C ARG A 34 6.82 -0.86 11.19
N ILE A 35 6.76 -1.75 10.20
CA ILE A 35 5.97 -1.55 8.99
C ILE A 35 5.05 -2.75 8.77
N VAL A 36 3.76 -2.46 8.53
CA VAL A 36 2.78 -3.45 8.08
C VAL A 36 2.35 -3.05 6.68
N PHE A 37 2.46 -3.97 5.74
CA PHE A 37 2.13 -3.73 4.33
C PHE A 37 0.95 -4.61 3.91
N PHE A 38 -0.16 -3.99 3.55
CA PHE A 38 -1.32 -4.68 3.00
C PHE A 38 -1.21 -4.75 1.48
N GLU A 39 -1.26 -5.97 0.96
CA GLU A 39 -1.16 -6.24 -0.47
C GLU A 39 -2.28 -7.19 -0.88
N LYS A 40 -3.00 -6.85 -1.95
CA LYS A 40 -3.99 -7.77 -2.51
C LYS A 40 -3.27 -8.93 -3.19
N ASP A 41 -3.72 -10.15 -2.89
CA ASP A 41 -3.12 -11.39 -3.42
C ASP A 41 -3.64 -11.64 -4.84
N GLU A 42 -3.13 -10.86 -5.79
CA GLU A 42 -3.47 -11.01 -7.19
C GLU A 42 -2.82 -12.25 -7.78
N GLU A 43 -3.57 -12.98 -8.60
CA GLU A 43 -3.12 -14.24 -9.19
C GLU A 43 -1.78 -14.11 -9.93
N TRP A 44 -1.63 -13.04 -10.73
CA TRP A 44 -0.40 -12.81 -11.49
C TRP A 44 0.80 -12.48 -10.60
N TYR A 45 0.59 -11.87 -9.43
CA TYR A 45 1.67 -11.66 -8.46
C TYR A 45 1.98 -12.93 -7.69
N ALA A 46 0.98 -13.71 -7.32
CA ALA A 46 1.16 -14.97 -6.63
C ALA A 46 2.03 -15.95 -7.43
N SER A 47 1.83 -15.98 -8.76
CA SER A 47 2.60 -16.85 -9.65
C SER A 47 4.04 -16.37 -9.88
N ASN A 48 4.34 -15.11 -9.55
CA ASN A 48 5.63 -14.47 -9.83
C ASN A 48 6.19 -13.78 -8.60
N ARG A 49 6.01 -14.39 -7.43
CA ARG A 49 6.41 -13.78 -6.16
C ARG A 49 7.87 -14.05 -5.87
N ASP A 50 8.71 -13.04 -6.14
CA ASP A 50 10.17 -13.14 -5.98
C ASP A 50 10.67 -12.73 -4.58
N LEU A 51 9.81 -12.12 -3.74
CA LEU A 51 10.13 -11.77 -2.37
C LEU A 51 8.93 -11.99 -1.45
N PRO A 52 8.58 -13.26 -1.18
CA PRO A 52 7.35 -13.56 -0.44
C PRO A 52 7.39 -13.13 1.03
N ASN A 53 8.57 -13.09 1.64
CA ASN A 53 8.73 -12.78 3.06
C ASN A 53 9.84 -11.75 3.27
N PRO A 54 9.58 -10.46 2.95
CA PRO A 54 10.58 -9.42 3.21
C PRO A 54 10.89 -9.33 4.72
N ASP A 55 12.15 -9.10 5.06
CA ASP A 55 12.55 -8.95 6.45
C ASP A 55 12.30 -7.54 7.00
N PHE A 56 12.00 -6.58 6.12
CA PHE A 56 11.83 -5.17 6.47
C PHE A 56 10.37 -4.76 6.73
N CYS A 57 9.40 -5.65 6.53
CA CYS A 57 8.00 -5.37 6.83
C CYS A 57 7.20 -6.66 7.03
N ASP A 58 6.06 -6.52 7.74
CA ASP A 58 5.06 -7.57 7.84
C ASP A 58 4.10 -7.45 6.67
N VAL A 59 4.09 -8.43 5.78
CA VAL A 59 3.15 -8.45 4.66
C VAL A 59 1.85 -9.11 5.08
N ARG A 60 0.75 -8.44 4.82
CA ARG A 60 -0.61 -8.96 5.03
C ARG A 60 -1.28 -9.10 3.68
N LEU A 61 -1.27 -10.31 3.12
CA LEU A 61 -1.95 -10.60 1.86
C LEU A 61 -3.45 -10.78 2.12
N PHE A 62 -4.27 -10.31 1.20
CA PHE A 62 -5.72 -10.51 1.28
C PHE A 62 -6.32 -10.70 -0.10
N ASN A 63 -7.44 -11.43 -0.17
CA ASN A 63 -8.22 -11.62 -1.39
C ASN A 63 -9.48 -10.76 -1.35
N ASP A 64 -10.14 -10.69 -0.21
CA ASP A 64 -11.40 -9.98 -0.02
C ASP A 64 -11.24 -8.89 1.02
N TRP A 65 -11.56 -7.65 0.65
CA TRP A 65 -11.49 -6.50 1.54
C TRP A 65 -12.35 -6.67 2.80
N ARG A 66 -13.55 -7.22 2.65
CA ARG A 66 -14.42 -7.45 3.80
C ARG A 66 -13.78 -8.34 4.85
N ALA A 67 -13.10 -9.38 4.40
CA ALA A 67 -12.45 -10.33 5.30
C ALA A 67 -11.25 -9.70 6.01
N VAL A 68 -10.50 -8.84 5.33
CA VAL A 68 -9.29 -8.21 5.90
C VAL A 68 -9.59 -6.94 6.68
N ARG A 69 -10.74 -6.31 6.47
CA ARG A 69 -11.08 -5.02 7.08
C ARG A 69 -10.91 -4.98 8.60
N PRO A 70 -11.33 -5.99 9.39
CA PRO A 70 -11.07 -5.97 10.83
C PRO A 70 -9.59 -5.87 11.17
N SER A 71 -8.71 -6.55 10.44
CA SER A 71 -7.26 -6.44 10.60
C SER A 71 -6.76 -5.03 10.24
N VAL A 72 -7.28 -4.46 9.16
CA VAL A 72 -6.96 -3.09 8.75
C VAL A 72 -7.30 -2.10 9.86
N LEU A 73 -8.49 -2.20 10.43
CA LEU A 73 -8.93 -1.30 11.50
C LEU A 73 -8.05 -1.43 12.75
N ARG A 74 -7.67 -2.66 13.11
CA ARG A 74 -6.76 -2.89 14.24
C ARG A 74 -5.41 -2.23 14.01
N GLU A 75 -4.86 -2.39 12.82
CA GLU A 75 -3.53 -1.83 12.49
C GLU A 75 -3.58 -0.30 12.43
N LEU A 76 -4.65 0.28 11.89
CA LEU A 76 -4.81 1.73 11.83
C LEU A 76 -5.02 2.37 13.20
N ALA A 77 -5.60 1.65 14.14
CA ALA A 77 -5.92 2.20 15.46
C ALA A 77 -4.68 2.59 16.28
N ASP A 78 -3.55 1.94 16.05
CA ASP A 78 -2.33 2.17 16.82
C ASP A 78 -1.12 2.61 15.97
N CYS A 79 -1.32 2.90 14.69
CA CYS A 79 -0.21 3.33 13.84
C CYS A 79 0.03 4.84 13.96
N ASP A 80 1.26 5.24 13.64
CA ASP A 80 1.67 6.64 13.64
C ASP A 80 1.55 7.27 12.25
N VAL A 81 1.71 6.46 11.21
CA VAL A 81 1.59 6.88 9.81
C VAL A 81 0.76 5.86 9.05
N ALA A 82 -0.20 6.32 8.27
CA ALA A 82 -0.97 5.49 7.34
C ALA A 82 -0.73 6.01 5.93
N MET A 83 -0.21 5.15 5.07
CA MET A 83 0.17 5.49 3.70
C MET A 83 -0.66 4.69 2.70
N LEU A 84 -1.31 5.40 1.78
CA LEU A 84 -1.98 4.79 0.64
C LEU A 84 -1.13 5.05 -0.61
N GLY A 85 -0.69 3.97 -1.26
CA GLY A 85 0.00 4.07 -2.54
C GLY A 85 -0.99 4.16 -3.70
N SER A 86 -0.56 4.81 -4.78
CA SER A 86 -1.32 4.83 -6.03
C SER A 86 -1.50 3.40 -6.54
N PHE A 87 -2.60 3.16 -7.25
CA PHE A 87 -2.97 1.86 -7.83
C PHE A 87 -3.27 0.73 -6.85
N PHE A 88 -3.37 1.01 -5.56
CA PHE A 88 -3.85 -0.01 -4.63
C PHE A 88 -5.26 -0.46 -5.06
N PRO A 89 -5.52 -1.76 -5.28
CA PRO A 89 -6.78 -2.24 -5.86
C PRO A 89 -8.03 -1.83 -5.08
N GLU A 90 -7.93 -1.72 -3.76
CA GLU A 90 -9.02 -1.28 -2.89
C GLU A 90 -8.78 0.15 -2.37
N GLY A 91 -8.20 1.00 -3.23
CA GLY A 91 -7.75 2.34 -2.84
C GLY A 91 -8.82 3.23 -2.24
N ILE A 92 -10.04 3.23 -2.79
CA ILE A 92 -11.14 4.03 -2.27
C ILE A 92 -11.51 3.58 -0.86
N ARG A 93 -11.66 2.28 -0.66
CA ARG A 93 -12.03 1.72 0.64
C ARG A 93 -10.94 1.92 1.69
N ALA A 94 -9.68 1.69 1.32
CA ALA A 94 -8.55 1.95 2.21
C ALA A 94 -8.45 3.43 2.56
N GLY A 95 -8.64 4.31 1.56
CA GLY A 95 -8.62 5.75 1.76
C GLY A 95 -9.69 6.21 2.74
N GLU A 96 -10.90 5.68 2.64
CA GLU A 96 -11.98 6.01 3.58
C GLU A 96 -11.62 5.63 5.01
N GLU A 97 -11.03 4.46 5.23
CA GLU A 97 -10.61 4.02 6.56
C GLU A 97 -9.46 4.85 7.11
N ILE A 98 -8.52 5.25 6.25
CA ILE A 98 -7.41 6.11 6.65
C ILE A 98 -7.95 7.49 7.07
N ILE A 99 -8.85 8.07 6.28
CA ILE A 99 -9.46 9.38 6.59
C ILE A 99 -10.22 9.32 7.91
N ALA A 100 -10.92 8.23 8.19
CA ALA A 100 -11.68 8.04 9.41
C ALA A 100 -10.79 7.80 10.64
N ALA A 101 -9.54 7.37 10.47
CA ALA A 101 -8.63 7.12 11.58
C ALA A 101 -8.16 8.45 12.21
N ASN A 102 -8.12 8.51 13.53
CA ASN A 102 -7.81 9.76 14.24
C ASN A 102 -6.32 9.95 14.52
N LYS A 103 -5.62 8.86 14.83
CA LYS A 103 -4.24 8.93 15.30
C LYS A 103 -3.21 9.21 14.20
N PRO A 104 -3.22 8.51 13.04
CA PRO A 104 -2.08 8.54 12.14
C PRO A 104 -1.97 9.84 11.34
N VAL A 105 -0.73 10.19 11.00
CA VAL A 105 -0.44 11.08 9.87
C VAL A 105 -0.82 10.34 8.60
N LYS A 106 -1.55 11.00 7.71
CA LYS A 106 -2.11 10.40 6.50
C LYS A 106 -1.29 10.81 5.28
N VAL A 107 -0.82 9.82 4.53
CA VAL A 107 0.07 10.02 3.39
C VAL A 107 -0.51 9.35 2.15
N PHE A 108 -0.53 10.04 1.04
CA PHE A 108 -0.75 9.44 -0.27
C PHE A 108 0.57 9.40 -1.02
N TYR A 109 1.01 8.20 -1.40
CA TYR A 109 2.25 8.00 -2.14
C TYR A 109 1.93 7.75 -3.62
N ASP A 110 2.14 8.78 -4.41
CA ASP A 110 1.85 8.75 -5.85
C ASP A 110 3.10 8.32 -6.62
N ILE A 111 3.10 7.08 -7.12
CA ILE A 111 4.26 6.52 -7.81
C ILE A 111 4.22 6.88 -9.30
N ASP A 112 3.09 6.72 -9.97
CA ASP A 112 2.95 7.00 -11.41
C ASP A 112 2.08 8.23 -11.63
N THR A 113 2.58 9.39 -11.27
CA THR A 113 1.82 10.65 -11.27
C THR A 113 1.11 10.97 -12.60
N PRO A 114 1.72 10.85 -13.79
CA PRO A 114 1.00 11.13 -15.02
C PRO A 114 -0.23 10.26 -15.24
N ILE A 115 -0.15 8.98 -14.89
CA ILE A 115 -1.28 8.06 -15.01
C ILE A 115 -2.34 8.39 -13.96
N THR A 116 -1.92 8.68 -12.72
CA THR A 116 -2.83 9.08 -11.65
C THR A 116 -3.63 10.32 -12.04
N LEU A 117 -2.97 11.34 -12.57
CA LEU A 117 -3.65 12.56 -13.02
C LEU A 117 -4.63 12.28 -14.15
N THR A 118 -4.28 11.38 -15.07
CA THR A 118 -5.17 11.00 -16.18
C THR A 118 -6.44 10.32 -15.66
N VAL A 119 -6.31 9.43 -14.67
CA VAL A 119 -7.44 8.65 -14.13
C VAL A 119 -8.37 9.53 -13.29
N PHE A 120 -7.81 10.39 -12.44
CA PHE A 120 -8.59 11.13 -11.44
C PHE A 120 -8.92 12.57 -11.82
N ALA A 121 -8.30 13.12 -12.87
CA ALA A 121 -8.60 14.48 -13.30
C ALA A 121 -10.03 14.58 -13.86
N PRO A 122 -10.75 15.67 -13.59
CA PRO A 122 -12.01 15.95 -14.29
C PRO A 122 -11.80 15.96 -15.81
N ALA A 123 -12.82 15.53 -16.57
CA ALA A 123 -12.69 15.40 -18.03
C ALA A 123 -12.22 16.69 -18.73
N GLY A 124 -12.64 17.85 -18.23
CA GLY A 124 -12.24 19.15 -18.80
C GLY A 124 -10.80 19.58 -18.51
N LEU A 125 -10.09 18.86 -17.62
CA LEU A 125 -8.71 19.16 -17.25
C LEU A 125 -7.71 18.19 -17.85
N ARG A 126 -8.18 17.17 -18.56
CA ARG A 126 -7.29 16.20 -19.21
C ARG A 126 -6.70 16.81 -20.48
N THR A 127 -5.40 16.72 -20.59
CA THR A 127 -4.67 17.17 -21.77
C THR A 127 -4.13 16.01 -22.56
#